data_e632615fb4ec84c5d2405f9175ddf81e
#
_entry.id   e632615fb4ec84c5d2405f9175ddf81e
#
_cell.length_a   1.000
_cell.length_b   1.000
_cell.length_c   1.000
_cell.angle_alpha   90.00
_cell.angle_beta   90.00
_cell.angle_gamma   90.00
#
_symmetry.space_group_name_H-M   'P 1'
#
loop_
_entity.id
_entity.type
_entity.pdbx_description
1 polymer ?
#
loop_
_entity_poly.entity_id
_entity_poly.type
_entity_poly.pdbx_seq_one_letter_code
_entity_poly.pdbx_strand_id
1 'polypeptide(L)'
;LIQAISHLDPELTMPPKAPQLNAQTIAYFEEWVRIGAPDPRDSAEGHSLIEQKAETHWAFEPVKSPALPPVRNKQWPLRHLDRFVLSNLEGNDMTPSREADKRTWIRRVHYNLTGLPPSMEEIQTFERDQSSEAHEKVVEQLLSSPHYGERWARHWMDVSRYSDTKGYVFQSDRSYPFAYTYRDYLVRSFNEDLPYDRFIKEQLAADLMDLGQDKRPLAALGYLTLGRRFLNNQ
;
A
#
# COMPACT_ATOMS: atom_id res chain seq x y z
N LEU A 1 -16.35 -25.69 -23.88
CA LEU A 1 -17.14 -25.56 -22.65
C LEU A 1 -18.24 -26.60 -22.60
N ILE A 2 -19.19 -26.64 -23.56
CA ILE A 2 -20.35 -27.54 -23.54
C ILE A 2 -19.92 -29.01 -23.43
N GLN A 3 -18.96 -29.47 -24.24
CA GLN A 3 -18.43 -30.84 -24.15
C GLN A 3 -17.92 -31.19 -22.74
N ALA A 4 -17.24 -30.24 -22.09
CA ALA A 4 -16.69 -30.43 -20.75
C ALA A 4 -17.78 -30.56 -19.67
N ILE A 5 -18.80 -29.68 -19.67
CA ILE A 5 -19.87 -29.68 -18.68
C ILE A 5 -20.88 -30.81 -18.91
N SER A 6 -20.96 -31.32 -20.16
CA SER A 6 -21.79 -32.47 -20.53
C SER A 6 -21.08 -33.81 -20.36
N HIS A 7 -19.83 -33.82 -19.87
CA HIS A 7 -19.01 -35.03 -19.68
C HIS A 7 -18.96 -35.95 -20.91
N LEU A 8 -19.01 -35.35 -22.11
CA LEU A 8 -18.92 -36.10 -23.36
C LEU A 8 -17.53 -36.61 -23.68
N ASP A 9 -16.50 -35.98 -23.08
CA ASP A 9 -15.12 -36.38 -23.18
C ASP A 9 -14.62 -36.76 -21.78
N PRO A 10 -14.20 -38.04 -21.57
CA PRO A 10 -13.71 -38.48 -20.27
C PRO A 10 -12.47 -37.76 -19.73
N GLU A 11 -11.64 -37.21 -20.66
CA GLU A 11 -10.44 -36.48 -20.28
C GLU A 11 -10.69 -34.99 -19.98
N LEU A 12 -11.86 -34.49 -20.39
CA LEU A 12 -12.25 -33.08 -20.24
C LEU A 12 -13.60 -32.97 -19.54
N THR A 13 -13.61 -33.26 -18.23
CA THR A 13 -14.85 -33.17 -17.43
C THR A 13 -14.86 -31.95 -16.51
N MET A 14 -15.96 -31.19 -16.51
CA MET A 14 -16.19 -30.08 -15.61
C MET A 14 -17.58 -30.18 -14.94
N PRO A 15 -17.68 -30.08 -13.60
CA PRO A 15 -16.58 -29.94 -12.63
C PRO A 15 -15.70 -31.20 -12.57
N PRO A 16 -14.36 -31.06 -12.36
CA PRO A 16 -13.50 -32.25 -12.24
C PRO A 16 -13.87 -33.06 -11.00
N LYS A 17 -13.95 -34.39 -11.14
CA LYS A 17 -14.25 -35.34 -10.06
C LYS A 17 -15.62 -35.12 -9.35
N ALA A 18 -16.53 -34.43 -9.96
CA ALA A 18 -17.89 -34.18 -9.46
C ALA A 18 -18.93 -34.70 -10.48
N PRO A 19 -20.20 -34.90 -10.06
CA PRO A 19 -21.25 -35.26 -10.98
C PRO A 19 -21.45 -34.21 -12.07
N GLN A 20 -21.88 -34.68 -13.25
CA GLN A 20 -22.29 -33.81 -14.34
C GLN A 20 -23.35 -32.78 -13.87
N LEU A 21 -23.30 -31.58 -14.42
CA LEU A 21 -24.34 -30.57 -14.20
C LEU A 21 -25.71 -31.09 -14.64
N ASN A 22 -26.77 -30.62 -14.00
CA ASN A 22 -28.10 -31.01 -14.39
C ASN A 22 -28.44 -30.50 -15.80
N ALA A 23 -29.36 -31.19 -16.48
CA ALA A 23 -29.72 -30.91 -17.87
C ALA A 23 -30.20 -29.46 -18.10
N GLN A 24 -30.90 -28.87 -17.13
CA GLN A 24 -31.37 -27.49 -17.21
C GLN A 24 -30.20 -26.48 -17.20
N THR A 25 -29.21 -26.72 -16.37
CA THR A 25 -28.03 -25.87 -16.32
C THR A 25 -27.21 -25.98 -17.60
N ILE A 26 -27.04 -27.18 -18.15
CA ILE A 26 -26.39 -27.40 -19.45
C ILE A 26 -27.12 -26.66 -20.54
N ALA A 27 -28.43 -26.73 -20.61
CA ALA A 27 -29.23 -26.03 -21.59
C ALA A 27 -29.07 -24.49 -21.50
N TYR A 28 -28.93 -23.94 -20.31
CA TYR A 28 -28.64 -22.51 -20.16
C TYR A 28 -27.26 -22.13 -20.73
N PHE A 29 -26.24 -22.96 -20.53
CA PHE A 29 -24.92 -22.73 -21.13
C PHE A 29 -24.92 -22.90 -22.64
N GLU A 30 -25.67 -23.86 -23.17
CA GLU A 30 -25.82 -24.03 -24.61
C GLU A 30 -26.49 -22.80 -25.24
N GLU A 31 -27.57 -22.30 -24.65
CA GLU A 31 -28.23 -21.09 -25.10
C GLU A 31 -27.32 -19.87 -25.01
N TRP A 32 -26.61 -19.71 -23.89
CA TRP A 32 -25.64 -18.60 -23.71
C TRP A 32 -24.55 -18.64 -24.79
N VAL A 33 -23.96 -19.79 -25.08
CA VAL A 33 -22.97 -19.95 -26.17
C VAL A 33 -23.62 -19.67 -27.53
N ARG A 34 -24.83 -20.14 -27.78
CA ARG A 34 -25.57 -19.95 -29.03
C ARG A 34 -25.83 -18.47 -29.34
N ILE A 35 -26.12 -17.65 -28.34
CA ILE A 35 -26.34 -16.21 -28.50
C ILE A 35 -25.02 -15.39 -28.53
N GLY A 36 -23.88 -16.06 -28.60
CA GLY A 36 -22.55 -15.39 -28.69
C GLY A 36 -21.84 -15.17 -27.39
N ALA A 37 -22.24 -15.88 -26.32
CA ALA A 37 -21.65 -15.81 -24.98
C ALA A 37 -21.51 -14.36 -24.45
N PRO A 38 -22.59 -13.55 -24.47
CA PRO A 38 -22.49 -12.15 -24.07
C PRO A 38 -22.03 -12.04 -22.62
N ASP A 39 -21.07 -11.15 -22.37
CA ASP A 39 -20.67 -10.78 -21.01
C ASP A 39 -21.59 -9.65 -20.54
N PRO A 40 -22.33 -9.82 -19.43
CA PRO A 40 -23.19 -8.75 -18.93
C PRO A 40 -22.42 -7.49 -18.51
N ARG A 41 -21.10 -7.61 -18.31
CA ARG A 41 -20.21 -6.48 -18.04
C ARG A 41 -19.91 -5.62 -19.27
N ASP A 42 -20.08 -6.18 -20.49
CA ASP A 42 -19.90 -5.47 -21.75
C ASP A 42 -21.17 -4.70 -22.17
N SER A 43 -22.26 -4.82 -21.40
CA SER A 43 -23.46 -4.03 -21.65
C SER A 43 -23.20 -2.56 -21.31
N ALA A 44 -23.72 -1.64 -22.14
CA ALA A 44 -23.64 -0.20 -21.88
C ALA A 44 -24.19 0.18 -20.49
N GLU A 45 -25.14 -0.60 -19.95
CA GLU A 45 -25.67 -0.44 -18.60
C GLU A 45 -24.64 -0.81 -17.51
N GLY A 46 -23.82 -1.83 -17.71
CA GLY A 46 -22.76 -2.22 -16.77
C GLY A 46 -21.66 -1.16 -16.68
N HIS A 47 -21.23 -0.62 -17.80
CA HIS A 47 -20.28 0.51 -17.84
C HIS A 47 -20.86 1.76 -17.18
N SER A 48 -22.10 2.11 -17.49
CA SER A 48 -22.82 3.24 -16.90
C SER A 48 -22.91 3.15 -15.36
N LEU A 49 -23.17 1.97 -14.79
CA LEU A 49 -23.24 1.79 -13.33
C LEU A 49 -21.86 1.92 -12.64
N ILE A 50 -20.79 1.46 -13.30
CA ILE A 50 -19.43 1.61 -12.79
C ILE A 50 -19.00 3.07 -12.86
N GLU A 51 -19.24 3.74 -13.98
CA GLU A 51 -18.95 5.16 -14.17
C GLU A 51 -19.72 6.03 -13.19
N GLN A 52 -21.03 5.82 -13.02
CA GLN A 52 -21.84 6.55 -12.03
C GLN A 52 -21.35 6.34 -10.59
N LYS A 53 -20.95 5.11 -10.22
CA LYS A 53 -20.37 4.85 -8.90
C LYS A 53 -18.99 5.49 -8.74
N ALA A 54 -18.20 5.55 -9.79
CA ALA A 54 -16.92 6.22 -9.77
C ALA A 54 -17.08 7.75 -9.62
N GLU A 55 -18.00 8.36 -10.37
CA GLU A 55 -18.29 9.80 -10.29
C GLU A 55 -18.74 10.26 -8.89
N THR A 56 -19.45 9.41 -8.16
CA THR A 56 -19.96 9.72 -6.82
C THR A 56 -19.09 9.21 -5.68
N HIS A 57 -18.01 8.50 -5.97
CA HIS A 57 -17.16 7.93 -4.94
C HIS A 57 -16.20 8.97 -4.38
N TRP A 58 -16.23 9.17 -3.08
CA TRP A 58 -15.45 10.18 -2.36
C TRP A 58 -13.95 10.20 -2.69
N ALA A 59 -13.35 9.03 -3.02
CA ALA A 59 -11.92 8.91 -3.32
C ALA A 59 -11.51 9.55 -4.66
N PHE A 60 -12.49 9.81 -5.56
CA PHE A 60 -12.27 10.46 -6.85
C PHE A 60 -12.68 11.93 -6.84
N GLU A 61 -13.26 12.42 -5.74
CA GLU A 61 -13.49 13.85 -5.60
C GLU A 61 -12.17 14.60 -5.36
N PRO A 62 -12.02 15.82 -5.93
CA PRO A 62 -10.86 16.65 -5.61
C PRO A 62 -10.75 16.89 -4.11
N VAL A 63 -9.52 16.77 -3.58
CA VAL A 63 -9.24 16.99 -2.16
C VAL A 63 -9.61 18.42 -1.78
N LYS A 64 -10.47 18.55 -0.76
CA LYS A 64 -10.89 19.84 -0.20
C LYS A 64 -10.41 19.94 1.24
N SER A 65 -10.07 21.16 1.66
CA SER A 65 -9.80 21.42 3.07
C SER A 65 -11.10 21.33 3.87
N PRO A 66 -11.26 20.38 4.78
CA PRO A 66 -12.49 20.23 5.54
C PRO A 66 -12.62 21.33 6.61
N ALA A 67 -13.85 21.65 6.97
CA ALA A 67 -14.11 22.53 8.12
C ALA A 67 -13.62 21.84 9.41
N LEU A 68 -12.95 22.62 10.27
CA LEU A 68 -12.48 22.10 11.56
C LEU A 68 -13.67 21.80 12.47
N PRO A 69 -13.76 20.58 13.00
CA PRO A 69 -14.87 20.22 13.88
C PRO A 69 -14.83 21.03 15.18
N PRO A 70 -16.00 21.36 15.76
CA PRO A 70 -16.05 21.95 17.07
C PRO A 70 -15.61 20.94 18.13
N VAL A 71 -14.89 21.40 19.14
CA VAL A 71 -14.43 20.61 20.27
C VAL A 71 -14.73 21.32 21.59
N ARG A 72 -15.02 20.56 22.63
CA ARG A 72 -15.30 21.08 24.01
C ARG A 72 -14.02 21.61 24.65
N ASN A 73 -12.95 20.78 24.63
CA ASN A 73 -11.64 21.18 25.16
C ASN A 73 -10.82 21.90 24.08
N LYS A 74 -10.81 23.22 24.11
CA LYS A 74 -10.08 24.07 23.14
C LYS A 74 -8.57 24.17 23.41
N GLN A 75 -8.09 23.71 24.57
CA GLN A 75 -6.70 23.84 25.00
C GLN A 75 -5.83 22.64 24.61
N TRP A 76 -6.44 21.47 24.44
CA TRP A 76 -5.70 20.25 24.11
C TRP A 76 -5.16 20.21 22.69
N PRO A 77 -5.90 20.65 21.63
CA PRO A 77 -5.40 20.59 20.27
C PRO A 77 -4.24 21.57 20.04
N LEU A 78 -3.10 21.08 19.63
CA LEU A 78 -1.94 21.89 19.21
C LEU A 78 -2.01 22.23 17.73
N ARG A 79 -2.56 21.32 16.91
CA ARG A 79 -2.69 21.46 15.45
C ARG A 79 -4.10 21.13 14.98
N HIS A 80 -4.40 21.50 13.74
CA HIS A 80 -5.73 21.27 13.14
C HIS A 80 -6.14 19.79 13.19
N LEU A 81 -5.19 18.87 12.95
CA LEU A 81 -5.46 17.43 12.98
C LEU A 81 -5.95 16.95 14.35
N ASP A 82 -5.42 17.53 15.42
CA ASP A 82 -5.82 17.15 16.79
C ASP A 82 -7.30 17.42 17.05
N ARG A 83 -7.89 18.40 16.36
CA ARG A 83 -9.31 18.70 16.52
C ARG A 83 -10.21 17.58 15.98
N PHE A 84 -9.79 16.93 14.90
CA PHE A 84 -10.52 15.76 14.36
C PHE A 84 -10.42 14.58 15.32
N VAL A 85 -9.23 14.33 15.86
CA VAL A 85 -9.02 13.29 16.87
C VAL A 85 -9.86 13.57 18.14
N LEU A 86 -9.77 14.80 18.66
CA LEU A 86 -10.49 15.18 19.88
C LEU A 86 -12.00 15.16 19.69
N SER A 87 -12.52 15.65 18.58
CA SER A 87 -13.95 15.61 18.26
C SER A 87 -14.48 14.17 18.24
N ASN A 88 -13.70 13.23 17.71
CA ASN A 88 -14.07 11.82 17.70
C ASN A 88 -14.03 11.22 19.12
N LEU A 89 -13.02 11.55 19.92
CA LEU A 89 -12.95 11.13 21.33
C LEU A 89 -14.16 11.67 22.13
N GLU A 90 -14.42 12.96 22.01
CA GLU A 90 -15.54 13.61 22.70
C GLU A 90 -16.91 13.09 22.27
N GLY A 91 -17.05 12.71 21.00
CA GLY A 91 -18.26 12.08 20.46
C GLY A 91 -18.52 10.67 21.02
N ASN A 92 -17.47 10.01 21.52
CA ASN A 92 -17.55 8.71 22.18
C ASN A 92 -17.39 8.80 23.71
N ASP A 93 -17.59 9.98 24.31
CA ASP A 93 -17.44 10.25 25.73
C ASP A 93 -16.07 9.84 26.30
N MET A 94 -15.03 9.91 25.47
CA MET A 94 -13.65 9.64 25.84
C MET A 94 -12.86 10.95 26.01
N THR A 95 -11.83 10.89 26.83
CA THR A 95 -10.87 11.98 27.01
C THR A 95 -9.48 11.53 26.58
N PRO A 96 -8.63 12.43 26.05
CA PRO A 96 -7.25 12.11 25.77
C PRO A 96 -6.51 11.58 27.00
N SER A 97 -5.62 10.63 26.80
CA SER A 97 -4.70 10.18 27.84
C SER A 97 -3.75 11.33 28.25
N ARG A 98 -3.13 11.21 29.43
CA ARG A 98 -2.07 12.12 29.83
C ARG A 98 -0.89 12.04 28.86
N GLU A 99 -0.20 13.15 28.68
CA GLU A 99 1.04 13.19 27.91
C GLU A 99 2.05 12.20 28.47
N ALA A 100 2.84 11.61 27.56
CA ALA A 100 3.94 10.75 27.94
C ALA A 100 5.07 11.58 28.55
N ASP A 101 5.77 11.00 29.52
CA ASP A 101 7.03 11.59 30.00
C ASP A 101 8.08 11.60 28.87
N LYS A 102 9.12 12.42 29.00
CA LYS A 102 10.17 12.60 27.98
C LYS A 102 10.84 11.27 27.56
N ARG A 103 11.11 10.35 28.49
CA ARG A 103 11.74 9.05 28.18
C ARG A 103 10.83 8.16 27.36
N THR A 104 9.58 8.09 27.76
CA THR A 104 8.58 7.33 27.02
C THR A 104 8.37 7.93 25.64
N TRP A 105 8.33 9.27 25.54
CA TRP A 105 8.13 9.95 24.26
C TRP A 105 9.30 9.72 23.30
N ILE A 106 10.56 9.99 23.71
CA ILE A 106 11.73 9.82 22.86
C ILE A 106 11.87 8.36 22.38
N ARG A 107 11.62 7.40 23.26
CA ARG A 107 11.63 5.99 22.88
C ARG A 107 10.59 5.69 21.78
N ARG A 108 9.37 6.20 21.93
CA ARG A 108 8.30 5.97 20.95
C ARG A 108 8.62 6.58 19.59
N VAL A 109 9.11 7.81 19.56
CA VAL A 109 9.42 8.49 18.30
C VAL A 109 10.60 7.84 17.58
N HIS A 110 11.64 7.41 18.30
CA HIS A 110 12.75 6.65 17.73
C HIS A 110 12.27 5.35 17.04
N TYR A 111 11.51 4.51 17.75
CA TYR A 111 10.97 3.29 17.16
C TYR A 111 10.04 3.57 15.99
N ASN A 112 9.29 4.65 16.04
CA ASN A 112 8.36 5.01 14.98
C ASN A 112 9.10 5.46 13.72
N LEU A 113 10.07 6.36 13.84
CA LEU A 113 10.75 6.96 12.70
C LEU A 113 11.90 6.10 12.16
N THR A 114 12.70 5.48 13.03
CA THR A 114 13.88 4.72 12.61
C THR A 114 13.83 3.22 12.90
N GLY A 115 12.88 2.79 13.75
CA GLY A 115 12.81 1.40 14.19
C GLY A 115 13.88 1.00 15.22
N LEU A 116 14.73 1.94 15.65
CA LEU A 116 15.84 1.73 16.58
C LEU A 116 15.56 2.40 17.93
N PRO A 117 16.11 1.89 19.04
CA PRO A 117 16.01 2.57 20.33
C PRO A 117 16.92 3.82 20.36
N PRO A 118 16.58 4.84 21.16
CA PRO A 118 17.50 5.93 21.45
C PRO A 118 18.67 5.45 22.28
N SER A 119 19.82 6.07 22.08
CA SER A 119 20.98 5.92 22.97
C SER A 119 20.75 6.60 24.32
N MET A 120 21.56 6.25 25.32
CA MET A 120 21.50 6.90 26.63
C MET A 120 21.87 8.39 26.56
N GLU A 121 22.77 8.76 25.65
CA GLU A 121 23.19 10.14 25.43
C GLU A 121 22.04 10.98 24.84
N GLU A 122 21.33 10.45 23.84
CA GLU A 122 20.16 11.12 23.24
C GLU A 122 19.04 11.32 24.27
N ILE A 123 18.79 10.30 25.10
CA ILE A 123 17.80 10.42 26.18
C ILE A 123 18.17 11.55 27.15
N GLN A 124 19.43 11.55 27.63
CA GLN A 124 19.90 12.56 28.60
C GLN A 124 19.92 13.97 28.00
N THR A 125 20.30 14.11 26.75
CA THR A 125 20.29 15.37 26.03
C THR A 125 18.89 15.93 25.92
N PHE A 126 17.93 15.09 25.49
CA PHE A 126 16.55 15.48 25.37
C PHE A 126 15.90 15.81 26.75
N GLU A 127 16.22 15.06 27.80
CA GLU A 127 15.72 15.36 29.16
C GLU A 127 16.17 16.72 29.68
N ARG A 128 17.43 17.13 29.37
CA ARG A 128 18.01 18.41 29.77
C ARG A 128 17.50 19.59 28.94
N ASP A 129 17.09 19.36 27.72
CA ASP A 129 16.58 20.42 26.84
C ASP A 129 15.20 20.87 27.33
N GLN A 130 15.13 22.11 27.86
CA GLN A 130 13.91 22.76 28.35
C GLN A 130 13.33 23.73 27.31
N SER A 131 13.87 23.77 26.09
CA SER A 131 13.34 24.64 25.05
C SER A 131 11.99 24.17 24.53
N SER A 132 11.18 25.10 24.03
CA SER A 132 9.90 24.78 23.37
C SER A 132 10.07 23.92 22.12
N GLU A 133 11.25 23.92 21.52
CA GLU A 133 11.61 23.19 20.31
C GLU A 133 12.23 21.82 20.56
N ALA A 134 12.38 21.40 21.84
CA ALA A 134 13.07 20.16 22.19
C ALA A 134 12.54 18.93 21.45
N HIS A 135 11.22 18.82 21.32
CA HIS A 135 10.58 17.71 20.61
C HIS A 135 10.81 17.77 19.10
N GLU A 136 10.72 18.96 18.52
CA GLU A 136 10.94 19.19 17.09
C GLU A 136 12.37 18.86 16.68
N LYS A 137 13.37 19.27 17.47
CA LYS A 137 14.79 18.94 17.23
C LYS A 137 15.02 17.43 17.14
N VAL A 138 14.43 16.65 18.05
CA VAL A 138 14.55 15.18 18.02
C VAL A 138 13.89 14.62 16.75
N VAL A 139 12.72 15.10 16.37
CA VAL A 139 12.03 14.65 15.16
C VAL A 139 12.85 14.97 13.91
N GLU A 140 13.35 16.20 13.76
CA GLU A 140 14.18 16.61 12.62
C GLU A 140 15.47 15.81 12.53
N GLN A 141 16.13 15.54 13.67
CA GLN A 141 17.31 14.68 13.71
C GLN A 141 16.99 13.27 13.20
N LEU A 142 15.88 12.68 13.61
CA LEU A 142 15.47 11.34 13.19
C LEU A 142 15.04 11.27 11.73
N LEU A 143 14.34 12.29 11.23
CA LEU A 143 13.98 12.39 9.82
C LEU A 143 15.19 12.54 8.90
N SER A 144 16.26 13.17 9.39
CA SER A 144 17.54 13.31 8.68
C SER A 144 18.42 12.06 8.77
N SER A 145 18.04 11.08 9.57
CA SER A 145 18.80 9.84 9.74
C SER A 145 18.62 8.91 8.54
N PRO A 146 19.70 8.25 8.04
CA PRO A 146 19.55 7.25 6.99
C PRO A 146 18.66 6.06 7.39
N HIS A 147 18.53 5.79 8.68
CA HIS A 147 17.66 4.75 9.22
C HIS A 147 16.17 5.05 9.02
N TYR A 148 15.78 6.30 8.77
CA TYR A 148 14.41 6.66 8.41
C TYR A 148 13.99 5.95 7.12
N GLY A 149 14.79 6.08 6.06
CA GLY A 149 14.51 5.40 4.80
C GLY A 149 14.53 3.89 4.92
N GLU A 150 15.47 3.30 5.69
CA GLU A 150 15.52 1.86 5.94
C GLU A 150 14.22 1.37 6.62
N ARG A 151 13.72 2.11 7.60
CA ARG A 151 12.49 1.80 8.32
C ARG A 151 11.27 1.89 7.42
N TRP A 152 11.12 2.98 6.67
CA TRP A 152 9.91 3.26 5.91
C TRP A 152 9.87 2.54 4.56
N ALA A 153 11.02 2.30 3.93
CA ALA A 153 11.12 1.46 2.74
C ALA A 153 10.57 0.05 2.97
N ARG A 154 10.76 -0.51 4.17
CA ARG A 154 10.21 -1.82 4.50
C ARG A 154 8.68 -1.85 4.37
N HIS A 155 7.98 -0.83 4.86
CA HIS A 155 6.52 -0.78 4.75
C HIS A 155 6.06 -0.73 3.29
N TRP A 156 6.80 -0.01 2.45
CA TRP A 156 6.51 0.02 1.02
C TRP A 156 6.85 -1.30 0.31
N MET A 157 7.91 -1.97 0.73
CA MET A 157 8.24 -3.31 0.23
C MET A 157 7.10 -4.31 0.50
N ASP A 158 6.42 -4.21 1.62
CA ASP A 158 5.24 -5.04 1.91
C ASP A 158 4.08 -4.72 0.95
N VAL A 159 3.84 -3.45 0.62
CA VAL A 159 2.84 -3.01 -0.37
C VAL A 159 3.17 -3.54 -1.76
N SER A 160 4.44 -3.44 -2.17
CA SER A 160 4.93 -3.90 -3.48
C SER A 160 5.10 -5.41 -3.57
N ARG A 161 4.89 -6.14 -2.46
CA ARG A 161 5.13 -7.59 -2.38
C ARG A 161 6.54 -7.98 -2.78
N TYR A 162 7.52 -7.16 -2.41
CA TYR A 162 8.92 -7.36 -2.70
C TYR A 162 9.40 -8.75 -2.29
N SER A 163 10.17 -9.38 -3.16
CA SER A 163 10.84 -10.64 -2.88
C SER A 163 12.18 -10.72 -3.60
N ASP A 164 13.19 -11.23 -2.95
CA ASP A 164 14.50 -11.54 -3.56
C ASP A 164 14.45 -12.79 -4.44
N THR A 165 13.38 -13.59 -4.33
CA THR A 165 13.18 -14.82 -5.07
C THR A 165 11.88 -14.78 -5.86
N LYS A 166 11.83 -15.52 -6.96
CA LYS A 166 10.61 -15.66 -7.79
C LYS A 166 9.50 -16.43 -7.08
N GLY A 167 9.72 -16.85 -5.85
CA GLY A 167 8.83 -17.69 -5.07
C GLY A 167 8.89 -19.15 -5.49
N TYR A 168 8.24 -19.98 -4.68
CA TYR A 168 8.15 -21.40 -4.90
C TYR A 168 7.18 -21.73 -6.01
N VAL A 169 7.59 -22.52 -7.00
CA VAL A 169 6.73 -23.48 -7.70
C VAL A 169 7.59 -24.63 -8.19
N PHE A 170 7.55 -25.79 -7.57
CA PHE A 170 7.96 -27.12 -8.06
C PHE A 170 9.34 -27.27 -8.74
N GLN A 171 10.14 -26.23 -8.83
CA GLN A 171 11.49 -26.20 -9.39
C GLN A 171 12.41 -25.35 -8.53
N SER A 172 13.72 -25.52 -8.67
CA SER A 172 14.74 -24.84 -7.90
C SER A 172 14.47 -23.35 -7.69
N ASP A 173 14.72 -22.87 -6.47
CA ASP A 173 14.62 -21.44 -6.14
C ASP A 173 15.39 -20.60 -7.14
N ARG A 174 14.66 -19.71 -7.81
CA ARG A 174 15.27 -18.72 -8.71
C ARG A 174 15.29 -17.37 -8.00
N SER A 175 16.48 -16.89 -7.68
CA SER A 175 16.67 -15.56 -7.14
C SER A 175 16.56 -14.48 -8.23
N TYR A 176 16.20 -13.27 -7.78
CA TYR A 176 16.37 -12.06 -8.57
C TYR A 176 17.71 -11.42 -8.19
N PRO A 177 18.76 -11.57 -8.99
CA PRO A 177 20.12 -11.18 -8.58
C PRO A 177 20.29 -9.68 -8.32
N PHE A 178 19.38 -8.85 -8.84
CA PHE A 178 19.41 -7.39 -8.70
C PHE A 178 18.20 -6.84 -7.93
N ALA A 179 17.47 -7.66 -7.18
CA ALA A 179 16.32 -7.22 -6.41
C ALA A 179 16.67 -6.08 -5.44
N TYR A 180 17.88 -6.10 -4.88
CA TYR A 180 18.37 -5.07 -3.97
C TYR A 180 18.34 -3.65 -4.57
N THR A 181 18.43 -3.49 -5.89
CA THR A 181 18.39 -2.17 -6.54
C THR A 181 17.06 -1.47 -6.31
N TYR A 182 15.95 -2.20 -6.28
CA TYR A 182 14.64 -1.66 -5.95
C TYR A 182 14.54 -1.29 -4.46
N ARG A 183 15.03 -2.14 -3.56
CA ARG A 183 15.12 -1.83 -2.14
C ARG A 183 15.92 -0.55 -1.90
N ASP A 184 17.10 -0.44 -2.53
CA ASP A 184 17.98 0.73 -2.39
C ASP A 184 17.34 2.00 -2.97
N TYR A 185 16.57 1.86 -4.08
CA TYR A 185 15.74 2.95 -4.60
C TYR A 185 14.73 3.42 -3.56
N LEU A 186 14.00 2.51 -2.91
CA LEU A 186 13.01 2.86 -1.89
C LEU A 186 13.66 3.57 -0.69
N VAL A 187 14.74 3.02 -0.13
CA VAL A 187 15.47 3.63 0.99
C VAL A 187 15.90 5.05 0.66
N ARG A 188 16.47 5.24 -0.52
CA ARG A 188 16.88 6.56 -1.00
C ARG A 188 15.68 7.50 -1.15
N SER A 189 14.61 7.05 -1.76
CA SER A 189 13.42 7.87 -2.01
C SER A 189 12.81 8.42 -0.73
N PHE A 190 12.77 7.62 0.33
CA PHE A 190 12.32 8.09 1.65
C PHE A 190 13.31 9.04 2.31
N ASN A 191 14.63 8.80 2.19
CA ASN A 191 15.65 9.67 2.77
C ASN A 191 15.80 11.02 2.02
N GLU A 192 15.50 11.04 0.73
CA GLU A 192 15.53 12.26 -0.10
C GLU A 192 14.17 12.99 -0.10
N ASP A 193 13.19 12.49 0.67
CA ASP A 193 11.82 13.03 0.71
C ASP A 193 11.24 13.22 -0.71
N LEU A 194 11.39 12.18 -1.55
CA LEU A 194 10.91 12.22 -2.94
C LEU A 194 9.41 12.49 -2.96
N PRO A 195 8.93 13.55 -3.67
CA PRO A 195 7.50 13.85 -3.75
C PRO A 195 6.68 12.64 -4.17
N TYR A 196 5.58 12.38 -3.46
CA TYR A 196 4.79 11.17 -3.59
C TYR A 196 4.26 10.92 -5.02
N ASP A 197 3.83 11.97 -5.72
CA ASP A 197 3.37 11.87 -7.10
C ASP A 197 4.50 11.43 -8.05
N ARG A 198 5.72 11.93 -7.84
CA ARG A 198 6.90 11.50 -8.58
C ARG A 198 7.29 10.08 -8.23
N PHE A 199 7.28 9.73 -6.95
CA PHE A 199 7.55 8.39 -6.46
C PHE A 199 6.65 7.33 -7.10
N ILE A 200 5.35 7.61 -7.24
CA ILE A 200 4.40 6.72 -7.92
C ILE A 200 4.67 6.65 -9.42
N LYS A 201 4.89 7.81 -10.06
CA LYS A 201 5.19 7.86 -11.51
C LYS A 201 6.44 7.05 -11.87
N GLU A 202 7.50 7.17 -11.07
CA GLU A 202 8.74 6.42 -11.28
C GLU A 202 8.52 4.91 -11.17
N GLN A 203 7.70 4.44 -10.25
CA GLN A 203 7.40 3.01 -10.09
C GLN A 203 6.54 2.41 -11.21
N LEU A 204 5.77 3.24 -11.90
CA LEU A 204 4.90 2.78 -12.98
C LEU A 204 5.48 3.00 -14.38
N ALA A 205 6.33 4.02 -14.57
CA ALA A 205 6.71 4.49 -15.89
C ALA A 205 8.08 5.20 -15.93
N ALA A 206 9.03 4.83 -15.07
CA ALA A 206 10.35 5.48 -15.06
C ALA A 206 11.08 5.38 -16.42
N ASP A 207 10.84 4.33 -17.19
CA ASP A 207 11.39 4.11 -18.54
C ASP A 207 10.82 5.08 -19.59
N LEU A 208 9.65 5.66 -19.32
CA LEU A 208 8.98 6.65 -20.19
C LEU A 208 9.23 8.09 -19.76
N MET A 209 9.91 8.30 -18.61
CA MET A 209 10.21 9.62 -18.08
C MET A 209 11.53 10.17 -18.61
N ASP A 210 11.63 11.49 -18.74
CA ASP A 210 12.92 12.14 -18.96
C ASP A 210 13.71 12.16 -17.64
N LEU A 211 14.64 11.20 -17.52
CA LEU A 211 15.50 11.05 -16.34
C LEU A 211 16.85 11.78 -16.48
N GLY A 212 17.08 12.45 -17.62
CA GLY A 212 18.38 13.07 -17.88
C GLY A 212 19.54 12.09 -17.75
N GLN A 213 20.58 12.46 -17.01
CA GLN A 213 21.78 11.63 -16.79
C GLN A 213 21.60 10.61 -15.65
N ASP A 214 20.71 10.88 -14.70
CA ASP A 214 20.46 9.96 -13.58
C ASP A 214 19.49 8.86 -13.99
N LYS A 215 20.01 7.65 -14.17
CA LYS A 215 19.23 6.46 -14.50
C LYS A 215 18.82 5.62 -13.27
N ARG A 216 19.19 6.02 -12.06
CA ARG A 216 18.84 5.30 -10.84
C ARG A 216 17.32 5.13 -10.64
N PRO A 217 16.44 6.08 -11.05
CA PRO A 217 14.99 5.87 -10.96
C PRO A 217 14.46 4.68 -11.77
N LEU A 218 15.19 4.15 -12.77
CA LEU A 218 14.78 2.92 -13.46
C LEU A 218 14.64 1.71 -12.52
N ALA A 219 15.33 1.71 -11.37
CA ALA A 219 15.18 0.68 -10.36
C ALA A 219 13.77 0.66 -9.73
N ALA A 220 13.03 1.77 -9.82
CA ALA A 220 11.65 1.87 -9.35
C ALA A 220 10.70 0.88 -10.04
N LEU A 221 10.98 0.50 -11.30
CA LEU A 221 10.21 -0.49 -12.05
C LEU A 221 10.25 -1.90 -11.41
N GLY A 222 11.10 -2.09 -10.41
CA GLY A 222 11.05 -3.26 -9.54
C GLY A 222 9.68 -3.48 -8.90
N TYR A 223 8.90 -2.42 -8.68
CA TYR A 223 7.50 -2.49 -8.25
C TYR A 223 6.66 -3.44 -9.11
N LEU A 224 6.81 -3.38 -10.43
CA LEU A 224 6.07 -4.19 -11.39
C LEU A 224 6.68 -5.58 -11.63
N THR A 225 7.96 -5.77 -11.30
CA THR A 225 8.73 -6.93 -11.76
C THR A 225 9.19 -7.87 -10.65
N LEU A 226 9.34 -7.40 -9.41
CA LEU A 226 9.90 -8.14 -8.28
C LEU A 226 8.82 -8.74 -7.36
N GLY A 227 7.74 -9.25 -7.90
CA GLY A 227 6.71 -9.96 -7.14
C GLY A 227 6.82 -11.47 -7.29
N ARG A 228 6.13 -12.20 -6.41
CA ARG A 228 5.93 -13.64 -6.59
C ARG A 228 5.28 -13.90 -7.95
N ARG A 229 5.89 -14.76 -8.73
CA ARG A 229 5.34 -15.22 -10.00
C ARG A 229 5.04 -16.70 -9.93
N PHE A 230 3.82 -17.07 -10.21
CA PHE A 230 3.49 -18.45 -10.53
C PHE A 230 3.99 -18.72 -11.94
N LEU A 231 5.08 -19.47 -12.04
CA LEU A 231 5.51 -20.02 -13.33
C LEU A 231 4.68 -21.27 -13.56
N ASN A 232 3.56 -21.14 -14.25
CA ASN A 232 2.92 -22.31 -14.82
C ASN A 232 3.92 -22.96 -15.77
N ASN A 233 4.11 -24.27 -15.62
CA ASN A 233 4.93 -25.05 -16.52
C ASN A 233 4.47 -24.79 -17.96
N GLN A 234 5.38 -24.34 -18.80
CA GLN A 234 5.35 -24.59 -20.23
C GLN A 234 6.08 -25.89 -20.48
#